data_7135065fb48a0f3fa22735cecf0eb265
#
_entry.id   7135065fb48a0f3fa22735cecf0eb265
#
_cell.length_a   1.000
_cell.length_b   1.000
_cell.length_c   1.000
_cell.angle_alpha   90.00
_cell.angle_beta   90.00
_cell.angle_gamma   90.00
#
_symmetry.space_group_name_H-M   'P 1'
#
loop_
_entity.id
_entity.type
_entity.pdbx_description
1 polymer ?
#
loop_
_entity_poly.entity_id
_entity_poly.type
_entity_poly.pdbx_seq_one_letter_code
_entity_poly.pdbx_strand_id
1 'polypeptide(L)'
;MKIAAFVSLLMVMKKLEIQRRAENHRRKRILPLSGMQTPDAVKTVLSQPRRLEELLDMLGDKELSIRSRAAAALARLAESHPESLLKAMPRLREHIHDDSDYVRWHLIYAFGEIGACVSSSTREFLSDVFVGMEDSSRVVRMIAGKAAARLAAKRPDDIAAFFREVQRPVPPELAKYLPEGPEGNAN
;
A
#
# COMPACT_ATOMS: atom_id res chain seq x y z
N MET A 1 30.39 7.22 -52.46
CA MET A 1 29.30 6.64 -51.64
C MET A 1 29.66 6.39 -50.16
N LYS A 2 30.87 6.01 -49.78
CA LYS A 2 31.23 5.68 -48.37
C LYS A 2 31.25 6.86 -47.38
N ILE A 3 31.57 8.09 -47.85
CA ILE A 3 31.67 9.29 -46.99
C ILE A 3 30.31 9.80 -46.53
N ALA A 4 29.27 9.76 -47.39
CA ALA A 4 27.93 10.19 -47.05
C ALA A 4 27.29 9.28 -45.98
N ALA A 5 27.51 7.98 -46.08
CA ALA A 5 27.03 7.02 -45.07
C ALA A 5 27.72 7.22 -43.72
N PHE A 6 29.01 7.53 -43.71
CA PHE A 6 29.76 7.81 -42.49
C PHE A 6 29.29 9.09 -41.78
N VAL A 7 29.06 10.17 -42.53
CA VAL A 7 28.50 11.43 -42.04
C VAL A 7 27.10 11.25 -41.44
N SER A 8 26.24 10.45 -42.11
CA SER A 8 24.90 10.13 -41.63
C SER A 8 24.95 9.36 -40.31
N LEU A 9 25.83 8.36 -40.20
CA LEU A 9 26.03 7.61 -38.98
C LEU A 9 26.51 8.50 -37.82
N LEU A 10 27.44 9.42 -38.09
CA LEU A 10 27.95 10.34 -37.08
C LEU A 10 26.87 11.30 -36.57
N MET A 11 25.98 11.77 -37.48
CA MET A 11 24.82 12.60 -37.09
C MET A 11 23.82 11.85 -36.22
N VAL A 12 23.54 10.58 -36.53
CA VAL A 12 22.64 9.72 -35.71
C VAL A 12 23.25 9.49 -34.33
N MET A 13 24.53 9.18 -34.25
CA MET A 13 25.21 9.01 -32.96
C MET A 13 25.20 10.27 -32.09
N LYS A 14 25.47 11.46 -32.68
CA LYS A 14 25.36 12.75 -31.98
C LYS A 14 23.93 12.99 -31.47
N LYS A 15 22.92 12.70 -32.27
CA LYS A 15 21.52 12.87 -31.88
C LYS A 15 21.15 11.98 -30.71
N LEU A 16 21.59 10.70 -30.72
CA LEU A 16 21.41 9.75 -29.60
C LEU A 16 22.13 10.22 -28.35
N GLU A 17 23.33 10.76 -28.48
CA GLU A 17 24.11 11.27 -27.34
C GLU A 17 23.46 12.52 -26.71
N ILE A 18 22.92 13.42 -27.52
CA ILE A 18 22.15 14.60 -27.06
C ILE A 18 20.87 14.15 -26.34
N GLN A 19 20.14 13.17 -26.90
CA GLN A 19 18.94 12.61 -26.26
C GLN A 19 19.29 11.94 -24.93
N ARG A 20 20.35 11.15 -24.87
CA ARG A 20 20.83 10.50 -23.64
C ARG A 20 21.26 11.52 -22.58
N ARG A 21 21.91 12.63 -22.97
CA ARG A 21 22.25 13.74 -22.06
C ARG A 21 21.02 14.47 -21.56
N ALA A 22 20.03 14.71 -22.43
CA ALA A 22 18.75 15.33 -22.04
C ALA A 22 17.93 14.44 -21.08
N GLU A 23 17.90 13.12 -21.31
CA GLU A 23 17.27 12.17 -20.40
C GLU A 23 18.00 12.07 -19.05
N ASN A 24 19.32 12.07 -19.04
CA ASN A 24 20.12 12.11 -17.81
C ASN A 24 19.93 13.41 -17.03
N HIS A 25 19.78 14.56 -17.73
CA HIS A 25 19.45 15.85 -17.11
C HIS A 25 18.02 15.87 -16.54
N ARG A 26 17.05 15.26 -17.24
CA ARG A 26 15.68 15.06 -16.71
C ARG A 26 15.68 14.15 -15.49
N ARG A 27 16.44 13.04 -15.50
CA ARG A 27 16.57 12.15 -14.32
C ARG A 27 17.20 12.86 -13.12
N LYS A 28 18.19 13.73 -13.33
CA LYS A 28 18.81 14.53 -12.25
C LYS A 28 17.92 15.63 -11.67
N ARG A 29 16.84 16.03 -12.35
CA ARG A 29 15.86 17.04 -11.89
C ARG A 29 14.63 16.45 -11.20
N ILE A 30 14.47 15.13 -11.19
CA ILE A 30 13.36 14.50 -10.49
C ILE A 30 13.73 14.46 -9.01
N LEU A 31 13.08 15.32 -8.22
CA LEU A 31 13.22 15.29 -6.76
C LEU A 31 12.85 13.89 -6.25
N PRO A 32 13.67 13.28 -5.36
CA PRO A 32 13.35 12.00 -4.76
C PRO A 32 12.06 12.14 -3.93
N LEU A 33 11.25 11.09 -3.87
CA LEU A 33 10.01 11.10 -3.07
C LEU A 33 10.29 11.36 -1.59
N SER A 34 11.47 10.95 -1.10
CA SER A 34 11.91 11.20 0.28
C SER A 34 12.02 12.70 0.64
N GLY A 35 12.20 13.56 -0.35
CA GLY A 35 12.20 15.03 -0.17
C GLY A 35 10.83 15.70 -0.32
N MET A 36 9.79 14.95 -0.71
CA MET A 36 8.45 15.50 -0.97
C MET A 36 7.55 15.42 0.26
N GLN A 37 6.58 16.34 0.34
CA GLN A 37 5.45 16.19 1.27
C GLN A 37 4.54 15.05 0.79
N THR A 38 3.82 14.42 1.73
CA THR A 38 2.95 13.28 1.44
C THR A 38 1.97 13.50 0.27
N PRO A 39 1.24 14.64 0.16
CA PRO A 39 0.33 14.87 -0.96
C PRO A 39 1.03 14.93 -2.31
N ASP A 40 2.22 15.51 -2.36
CA ASP A 40 3.01 15.63 -3.59
C ASP A 40 3.60 14.29 -4.02
N ALA A 41 4.04 13.48 -3.06
CA ALA A 41 4.50 12.11 -3.31
C ALA A 41 3.36 11.26 -3.90
N VAL A 42 2.16 11.30 -3.33
CA VAL A 42 0.96 10.61 -3.85
C VAL A 42 0.65 11.05 -5.27
N LYS A 43 0.54 12.37 -5.51
CA LYS A 43 0.28 12.93 -6.84
C LYS A 43 1.35 12.50 -7.85
N THR A 44 2.60 12.45 -7.42
CA THR A 44 3.73 12.04 -8.28
C THR A 44 3.63 10.55 -8.64
N VAL A 45 3.30 9.67 -7.69
CA VAL A 45 3.12 8.24 -7.95
C VAL A 45 1.92 8.01 -8.88
N LEU A 46 0.80 8.72 -8.68
CA LEU A 46 -0.37 8.61 -9.56
C LEU A 46 -0.06 9.03 -11.00
N SER A 47 0.75 10.07 -11.19
CA SER A 47 1.16 10.51 -12.53
C SER A 47 2.30 9.67 -13.13
N GLN A 48 3.09 8.99 -12.30
CA GLN A 48 4.24 8.16 -12.67
C GLN A 48 4.23 6.85 -11.87
N PRO A 49 3.37 5.85 -12.22
CA PRO A 49 3.16 4.64 -11.42
C PRO A 49 4.44 3.84 -11.12
N ARG A 50 5.44 3.90 -12.02
CA ARG A 50 6.76 3.28 -11.81
C ARG A 50 7.48 3.79 -10.55
N ARG A 51 7.11 4.97 -10.03
CA ARG A 51 7.70 5.53 -8.81
C ARG A 51 7.11 4.94 -7.53
N LEU A 52 6.12 4.06 -7.64
CA LEU A 52 5.63 3.30 -6.50
C LEU A 52 6.76 2.48 -5.86
N GLU A 53 7.67 1.91 -6.67
CA GLU A 53 8.82 1.16 -6.15
C GLU A 53 9.73 2.03 -5.25
N GLU A 54 9.96 3.29 -5.64
CA GLU A 54 10.72 4.23 -4.80
C GLU A 54 10.03 4.47 -3.46
N LEU A 55 8.70 4.57 -3.46
CA LEU A 55 7.91 4.75 -2.25
C LEU A 55 7.95 3.51 -1.34
N LEU A 56 7.93 2.32 -1.94
CA LEU A 56 8.07 1.06 -1.21
C LEU A 56 9.48 0.88 -0.62
N ASP A 57 10.52 1.28 -1.36
CA ASP A 57 11.90 1.25 -0.87
C ASP A 57 12.10 2.16 0.35
N MET A 58 11.40 3.29 0.40
CA MET A 58 11.43 4.21 1.54
C MET A 58 10.88 3.61 2.84
N LEU A 59 10.06 2.56 2.79
CA LEU A 59 9.61 1.86 4.02
C LEU A 59 10.76 1.15 4.74
N GLY A 60 11.80 0.75 4.03
CA GLY A 60 13.01 0.13 4.60
C GLY A 60 14.10 1.12 4.99
N ASP A 61 13.85 2.43 4.94
CA ASP A 61 14.87 3.44 5.26
C ASP A 61 15.23 3.44 6.74
N LYS A 62 16.48 3.76 7.05
CA LYS A 62 16.97 3.88 8.43
C LYS A 62 16.31 5.04 9.19
N GLU A 63 15.96 6.10 8.48
CA GLU A 63 15.34 7.28 9.05
C GLU A 63 13.83 7.10 9.22
N LEU A 64 13.36 7.19 10.46
CA LEU A 64 11.93 7.11 10.78
C LEU A 64 11.10 8.14 10.00
N SER A 65 11.62 9.35 9.79
CA SER A 65 10.94 10.41 9.04
C SER A 65 10.64 10.03 7.60
N ILE A 66 11.51 9.23 6.97
CA ILE A 66 11.34 8.73 5.61
C ILE A 66 10.33 7.60 5.59
N ARG A 67 10.47 6.59 6.47
CA ARG A 67 9.50 5.50 6.60
C ARG A 67 8.09 6.01 6.89
N SER A 68 7.97 6.97 7.81
CA SER A 68 6.67 7.57 8.18
C SER A 68 5.98 8.26 7.01
N ARG A 69 6.73 9.01 6.20
CA ARG A 69 6.19 9.65 5.00
C ARG A 69 5.76 8.64 3.95
N ALA A 70 6.55 7.59 3.76
CA ALA A 70 6.21 6.50 2.86
C ALA A 70 4.90 5.81 3.28
N ALA A 71 4.80 5.41 4.55
CA ALA A 71 3.60 4.77 5.09
C ALA A 71 2.36 5.67 4.95
N ALA A 72 2.47 6.96 5.28
CA ALA A 72 1.38 7.92 5.11
C ALA A 72 0.97 8.11 3.64
N ALA A 73 1.92 8.11 2.71
CA ALA A 73 1.62 8.23 1.29
C ALA A 73 0.94 6.96 0.75
N LEU A 74 1.39 5.77 1.17
CA LEU A 74 0.79 4.49 0.82
C LEU A 74 -0.63 4.35 1.38
N ALA A 75 -0.88 4.81 2.61
CA ALA A 75 -2.22 4.85 3.19
C ALA A 75 -3.18 5.73 2.35
N ARG A 76 -2.73 6.91 1.91
CA ARG A 76 -3.52 7.79 1.03
C ARG A 76 -3.73 7.21 -0.38
N LEU A 77 -2.74 6.49 -0.91
CA LEU A 77 -2.91 5.76 -2.17
C LEU A 77 -3.95 4.64 -2.01
N ALA A 78 -3.91 3.90 -0.90
CA ALA A 78 -4.88 2.86 -0.60
C ALA A 78 -6.31 3.42 -0.50
N GLU A 79 -6.48 4.61 0.08
CA GLU A 79 -7.78 5.27 0.21
C GLU A 79 -8.37 5.66 -1.15
N SER A 80 -7.55 6.18 -2.07
CA SER A 80 -8.00 6.73 -3.35
C SER A 80 -7.88 5.75 -4.51
N HIS A 81 -6.88 4.87 -4.51
CA HIS A 81 -6.55 3.95 -5.61
C HIS A 81 -6.05 2.60 -5.05
N PRO A 82 -6.88 1.87 -4.28
CA PRO A 82 -6.48 0.63 -3.60
C PRO A 82 -5.94 -0.44 -4.54
N GLU A 83 -6.49 -0.53 -5.76
CA GLU A 83 -6.07 -1.49 -6.78
C GLU A 83 -4.61 -1.31 -7.23
N SER A 84 -4.08 -0.09 -7.14
CA SER A 84 -2.69 0.21 -7.52
C SER A 84 -1.66 -0.46 -6.59
N LEU A 85 -2.07 -0.82 -5.36
CA LEU A 85 -1.22 -1.39 -4.34
C LEU A 85 -1.29 -2.93 -4.24
N LEU A 86 -2.16 -3.59 -5.01
CA LEU A 86 -2.32 -5.06 -4.92
C LEU A 86 -1.03 -5.83 -5.13
N LYS A 87 -0.24 -5.45 -6.12
CA LYS A 87 1.04 -6.10 -6.41
C LYS A 87 2.12 -5.77 -5.37
N ALA A 88 1.93 -4.68 -4.62
CA ALA A 88 2.86 -4.24 -3.58
C ALA A 88 2.60 -4.90 -2.21
N MET A 89 1.48 -5.62 -2.05
CA MET A 89 1.09 -6.22 -0.78
C MET A 89 2.17 -7.04 -0.07
N PRO A 90 2.93 -7.92 -0.75
CA PRO A 90 4.00 -8.67 -0.09
C PRO A 90 5.03 -7.74 0.57
N ARG A 91 5.42 -6.67 -0.12
CA ARG A 91 6.38 -5.68 0.41
C ARG A 91 5.80 -4.85 1.55
N LEU A 92 4.51 -4.50 1.51
CA LEU A 92 3.85 -3.81 2.62
C LEU A 92 3.83 -4.66 3.88
N ARG A 93 3.63 -5.98 3.75
CA ARG A 93 3.63 -6.94 4.88
C ARG A 93 4.96 -7.04 5.58
N GLU A 94 6.09 -6.89 4.87
CA GLU A 94 7.43 -6.90 5.48
C GLU A 94 7.60 -5.82 6.56
N HIS A 95 6.79 -4.75 6.51
CA HIS A 95 6.87 -3.61 7.41
C HIS A 95 5.71 -3.50 8.42
N ILE A 96 4.84 -4.51 8.49
CA ILE A 96 3.68 -4.50 9.42
C ILE A 96 4.11 -4.50 10.89
N HIS A 97 5.34 -4.91 11.17
CA HIS A 97 5.96 -4.93 12.49
C HIS A 97 7.04 -3.86 12.67
N ASP A 98 6.99 -2.76 11.90
CA ASP A 98 7.94 -1.63 12.08
C ASP A 98 7.98 -1.17 13.54
N ASP A 99 9.14 -0.73 14.01
CA ASP A 99 9.31 -0.22 15.38
C ASP A 99 8.39 0.95 15.70
N SER A 100 8.08 1.77 14.68
CA SER A 100 7.19 2.92 14.81
C SER A 100 5.73 2.52 14.69
N ASP A 101 4.94 2.81 15.71
CA ASP A 101 3.49 2.66 15.66
C ASP A 101 2.85 3.56 14.59
N TYR A 102 3.48 4.70 14.27
CA TYR A 102 3.04 5.57 13.18
C TYR A 102 3.10 4.86 11.82
N VAL A 103 4.17 4.10 11.53
CA VAL A 103 4.29 3.29 10.32
C VAL A 103 3.26 2.17 10.35
N ARG A 104 3.18 1.42 11.45
CA ARG A 104 2.28 0.27 11.57
C ARG A 104 0.81 0.64 11.35
N TRP A 105 0.31 1.71 12.02
CA TRP A 105 -1.11 2.04 11.85
C TRP A 105 -1.46 2.54 10.43
N HIS A 106 -0.53 3.21 9.73
CA HIS A 106 -0.75 3.59 8.34
C HIS A 106 -0.86 2.37 7.41
N LEU A 107 -0.01 1.37 7.63
CA LEU A 107 -0.06 0.12 6.84
C LEU A 107 -1.32 -0.69 7.15
N ILE A 108 -1.71 -0.81 8.43
CA ILE A 108 -2.96 -1.47 8.82
C ILE A 108 -4.17 -0.74 8.20
N TYR A 109 -4.17 0.59 8.19
CA TYR A 109 -5.19 1.37 7.51
C TYR A 109 -5.24 1.05 6.02
N ALA A 110 -4.08 1.04 5.35
CA ALA A 110 -3.98 0.69 3.93
C ALA A 110 -4.52 -0.71 3.64
N PHE A 111 -4.21 -1.71 4.46
CA PHE A 111 -4.75 -3.06 4.32
C PHE A 111 -6.28 -3.10 4.43
N GLY A 112 -6.85 -2.34 5.35
CA GLY A 112 -8.30 -2.20 5.46
C GLY A 112 -8.95 -1.59 4.22
N GLU A 113 -8.36 -0.55 3.65
CA GLU A 113 -8.85 0.11 2.43
C GLU A 113 -8.77 -0.82 1.21
N ILE A 114 -7.61 -1.45 1.01
CA ILE A 114 -7.39 -2.38 -0.10
C ILE A 114 -8.35 -3.57 0.03
N GLY A 115 -8.41 -4.20 1.20
CA GLY A 115 -9.25 -5.37 1.43
C GLY A 115 -10.75 -5.10 1.27
N ALA A 116 -11.21 -3.88 1.57
CA ALA A 116 -12.60 -3.47 1.38
C ALA A 116 -12.99 -3.30 -0.10
N CYS A 117 -12.01 -3.07 -0.99
CA CYS A 117 -12.24 -2.82 -2.42
C CYS A 117 -12.03 -4.04 -3.30
N VAL A 118 -11.23 -5.02 -2.86
CA VAL A 118 -10.79 -6.16 -3.71
C VAL A 118 -11.52 -7.43 -3.36
N SER A 119 -12.00 -8.16 -4.38
CA SER A 119 -12.78 -9.38 -4.18
C SER A 119 -11.96 -10.65 -3.90
N SER A 120 -10.69 -10.68 -4.28
CA SER A 120 -9.96 -11.93 -4.48
C SER A 120 -9.08 -12.42 -3.35
N SER A 121 -8.87 -11.63 -2.30
CA SER A 121 -7.89 -11.94 -1.24
C SER A 121 -8.31 -11.50 0.15
N THR A 122 -9.61 -11.44 0.42
CA THR A 122 -10.16 -10.91 1.68
C THR A 122 -9.52 -11.55 2.91
N ARG A 123 -9.26 -12.85 2.87
CA ARG A 123 -8.66 -13.61 3.98
C ARG A 123 -7.26 -13.11 4.38
N GLU A 124 -6.39 -12.83 3.40
CA GLU A 124 -5.05 -12.35 3.69
C GLU A 124 -5.08 -10.97 4.32
N PHE A 125 -5.94 -10.08 3.81
CA PHE A 125 -6.14 -8.75 4.39
C PHE A 125 -6.71 -8.80 5.80
N LEU A 126 -7.61 -9.77 6.07
CA LEU A 126 -8.15 -9.99 7.40
C LEU A 126 -7.05 -10.35 8.39
N SER A 127 -6.17 -11.28 8.03
CA SER A 127 -5.03 -11.66 8.87
C SER A 127 -4.16 -10.46 9.20
N ASP A 128 -3.81 -9.62 8.19
CA ASP A 128 -2.99 -8.43 8.37
C ASP A 128 -3.66 -7.41 9.32
N VAL A 129 -4.97 -7.18 9.15
CA VAL A 129 -5.74 -6.26 10.00
C VAL A 129 -5.87 -6.81 11.44
N PHE A 130 -6.06 -8.12 11.61
CA PHE A 130 -6.16 -8.73 12.94
C PHE A 130 -4.83 -8.72 13.71
N VAL A 131 -3.69 -8.81 13.04
CA VAL A 131 -2.38 -8.54 13.66
C VAL A 131 -2.38 -7.15 14.32
N GLY A 132 -2.92 -6.15 13.65
CA GLY A 132 -3.05 -4.80 14.20
C GLY A 132 -3.99 -4.69 15.40
N MET A 133 -5.02 -5.55 15.52
CA MET A 133 -5.93 -5.54 16.68
C MET A 133 -5.26 -6.03 17.97
N GLU A 134 -4.17 -6.78 17.86
CA GLU A 134 -3.36 -7.29 18.99
C GLU A 134 -2.08 -6.44 19.23
N ASP A 135 -1.92 -5.30 18.53
CA ASP A 135 -0.74 -4.45 18.65
C ASP A 135 -0.58 -3.84 20.05
N SER A 136 0.66 -3.63 20.47
CA SER A 136 0.97 -2.95 21.75
C SER A 136 0.48 -1.51 21.78
N SER A 137 0.50 -0.79 20.64
CA SER A 137 0.02 0.60 20.54
C SER A 137 -1.51 0.66 20.50
N ARG A 138 -2.08 1.47 21.39
CA ARG A 138 -3.52 1.75 21.41
C ARG A 138 -4.02 2.34 20.09
N VAL A 139 -3.21 3.18 19.44
CA VAL A 139 -3.57 3.82 18.17
C VAL A 139 -3.67 2.77 17.06
N VAL A 140 -2.70 1.86 16.98
CA VAL A 140 -2.73 0.77 16.00
C VAL A 140 -3.96 -0.11 16.20
N ARG A 141 -4.24 -0.55 17.45
CA ARG A 141 -5.45 -1.34 17.76
C ARG A 141 -6.74 -0.63 17.35
N MET A 142 -6.84 0.68 17.64
CA MET A 142 -8.03 1.48 17.27
C MET A 142 -8.22 1.54 15.74
N ILE A 143 -7.15 1.76 14.99
CA ILE A 143 -7.20 1.80 13.51
C ILE A 143 -7.52 0.43 12.95
N ALA A 144 -6.92 -0.64 13.49
CA ALA A 144 -7.21 -2.02 13.10
C ALA A 144 -8.69 -2.38 13.34
N GLY A 145 -9.26 -2.00 14.48
CA GLY A 145 -10.69 -2.19 14.76
C GLY A 145 -11.59 -1.47 13.74
N LYS A 146 -11.24 -0.23 13.35
CA LYS A 146 -11.96 0.49 12.28
C LYS A 146 -11.83 -0.17 10.92
N ALA A 147 -10.63 -0.65 10.57
CA ALA A 147 -10.38 -1.38 9.34
C ALA A 147 -11.17 -2.69 9.30
N ALA A 148 -11.16 -3.46 10.39
CA ALA A 148 -11.94 -4.70 10.53
C ALA A 148 -13.46 -4.44 10.40
N ALA A 149 -13.96 -3.38 11.04
CA ALA A 149 -15.38 -3.00 10.93
C ALA A 149 -15.75 -2.62 9.48
N ARG A 150 -14.87 -1.92 8.77
CA ARG A 150 -15.08 -1.58 7.37
C ARG A 150 -15.10 -2.81 6.47
N LEU A 151 -14.19 -3.76 6.71
CA LEU A 151 -14.17 -5.05 6.01
C LEU A 151 -15.46 -5.82 6.29
N ALA A 152 -15.90 -5.91 7.56
CA ALA A 152 -17.12 -6.59 7.95
C ALA A 152 -18.37 -5.98 7.30
N ALA A 153 -18.46 -4.66 7.23
CA ALA A 153 -19.56 -3.97 6.56
C ALA A 153 -19.62 -4.24 5.04
N LYS A 154 -18.49 -4.48 4.41
CA LYS A 154 -18.40 -4.74 2.97
C LYS A 154 -18.46 -6.22 2.62
N ARG A 155 -18.00 -7.09 3.52
CA ARG A 155 -17.78 -8.52 3.29
C ARG A 155 -18.14 -9.37 4.53
N PRO A 156 -19.39 -9.31 4.99
CA PRO A 156 -19.80 -9.97 6.21
C PRO A 156 -19.57 -11.50 6.18
N ASP A 157 -19.85 -12.13 5.03
CA ASP A 157 -19.69 -13.60 4.89
C ASP A 157 -18.23 -14.03 4.96
N ASP A 158 -17.30 -13.26 4.36
CA ASP A 158 -15.87 -13.53 4.40
C ASP A 158 -15.32 -13.40 5.82
N ILE A 159 -15.79 -12.39 6.58
CA ILE A 159 -15.44 -12.22 8.00
C ILE A 159 -15.97 -13.39 8.83
N ALA A 160 -17.24 -13.77 8.65
CA ALA A 160 -17.83 -14.89 9.36
C ALA A 160 -17.09 -16.21 9.05
N ALA A 161 -16.72 -16.45 7.79
CA ALA A 161 -15.93 -17.60 7.37
C ALA A 161 -14.53 -17.60 8.00
N PHE A 162 -13.86 -16.46 8.04
CA PHE A 162 -12.55 -16.31 8.67
C PHE A 162 -12.58 -16.69 10.15
N PHE A 163 -13.52 -16.14 10.94
CA PHE A 163 -13.61 -16.46 12.37
C PHE A 163 -13.93 -17.92 12.65
N ARG A 164 -14.79 -18.54 11.84
CA ARG A 164 -15.08 -19.99 11.93
C ARG A 164 -13.82 -20.82 11.67
N GLU A 165 -13.03 -20.44 10.69
CA GLU A 165 -11.83 -21.17 10.30
C GLU A 165 -10.72 -21.06 11.34
N VAL A 166 -10.46 -19.85 11.85
CA VAL A 166 -9.44 -19.63 12.90
C VAL A 166 -9.90 -20.07 14.28
N GLN A 167 -11.15 -20.55 14.42
CA GLN A 167 -11.76 -21.00 15.66
C GLN A 167 -11.65 -19.95 16.79
N ARG A 168 -11.80 -18.68 16.45
CA ARG A 168 -11.81 -17.57 17.39
C ARG A 168 -13.20 -16.96 17.49
N PRO A 169 -13.60 -16.46 18.67
CA PRO A 169 -14.85 -15.72 18.80
C PRO A 169 -14.79 -14.42 17.99
N VAL A 170 -15.91 -14.06 17.39
CA VAL A 170 -16.07 -12.77 16.71
C VAL A 170 -16.00 -11.66 17.75
N PRO A 171 -15.14 -10.64 17.57
CA PRO A 171 -15.15 -9.48 18.43
C PRO A 171 -16.54 -8.82 18.47
N PRO A 172 -17.04 -8.43 19.68
CA PRO A 172 -18.39 -7.88 19.84
C PRO A 172 -18.68 -6.68 18.91
N GLU A 173 -17.70 -5.85 18.66
CA GLU A 173 -17.79 -4.69 17.78
C GLU A 173 -18.03 -5.05 16.31
N LEU A 174 -17.70 -6.28 15.90
CA LEU A 174 -17.91 -6.78 14.54
C LEU A 174 -19.20 -7.57 14.40
N ALA A 175 -19.75 -8.12 15.49
CA ALA A 175 -20.92 -8.99 15.47
C ALA A 175 -22.13 -8.35 14.75
N LYS A 176 -22.33 -7.04 14.91
CA LYS A 176 -23.43 -6.27 14.28
C LYS A 176 -23.38 -6.23 12.74
N TYR A 177 -22.22 -6.55 12.14
CA TYR A 177 -22.05 -6.57 10.68
C TYR A 177 -22.19 -7.97 10.09
N LEU A 178 -22.20 -9.01 10.93
CA LEU A 178 -22.21 -10.39 10.46
C LEU A 178 -23.63 -10.91 10.33
N PRO A 179 -23.88 -11.86 9.39
CA PRO A 179 -25.16 -12.52 9.31
C PRO A 179 -25.44 -13.28 10.62
N GLU A 180 -26.70 -13.26 11.05
CA GLU A 180 -27.13 -14.08 12.18
C GLU A 180 -26.78 -15.54 11.90
N GLY A 181 -26.01 -16.16 12.80
CA GLY A 181 -25.63 -17.56 12.66
C GLY A 181 -26.86 -18.46 12.64
N PRO A 182 -26.75 -19.70 12.10
CA PRO A 182 -27.87 -20.64 12.04
C PRO A 182 -28.44 -21.05 13.42
N GLU A 183 -27.83 -20.60 14.52
CA GLU A 183 -28.28 -20.89 15.89
C GLU A 183 -29.19 -19.82 16.50
N GLY A 184 -29.60 -18.78 15.74
CA GLY A 184 -30.48 -17.72 16.23
C GLY A 184 -32.00 -18.07 16.31
N ASN A 185 -32.40 -19.27 15.92
CA ASN A 185 -33.80 -19.73 15.95
C ASN A 185 -34.02 -20.96 16.85
N ALA A 186 -33.48 -20.95 18.07
CA ALA A 186 -33.86 -21.91 19.07
C ALA A 186 -34.30 -21.16 20.34
N ASN A 187 -35.52 -20.62 20.30
CA ASN A 187 -36.42 -20.39 21.43
C ASN A 187 -37.86 -20.25 20.91
#